data_e83f19cae621d8b1fd91af03dcaf9cf6
#
_entry.id   e83f19cae621d8b1fd91af03dcaf9cf6
#
_cell.length_a   1.000
_cell.length_b   1.000
_cell.length_c   1.000
_cell.angle_alpha   90.00
_cell.angle_beta   90.00
_cell.angle_gamma   90.00
#
_symmetry.space_group_name_H-M   'P 1'
#
loop_
_entity.id
_entity.type
_entity.pdbx_description
1 polymer ?
#
loop_
_entity_poly.entity_id
_entity_poly.type
_entity_poly.pdbx_seq_one_letter_code
_entity_poly.pdbx_strand_id
1 'polypeptide(L)'
;SDKANNVQVWLDKNFAQANRLPDLESAGFKPVSGRLTTTEQGAAAMVVYKDSEGRTLSFFIRPPGEANHLLPRGSRRDGELQADYWSGSGYNYAVVGPADDPAAQAARLALKQPI
;
A
#
# COMPACT_ATOMS: atom_id res chain seq x y z
N SER A 1 7.46 15.30 -2.52
CA SER A 1 8.84 15.20 -2.99
C SER A 1 8.88 14.60 -4.38
N ASP A 2 9.99 14.79 -5.06
CA ASP A 2 10.15 14.27 -6.42
C ASP A 2 10.08 12.75 -6.46
N LYS A 3 10.64 12.08 -5.44
CA LYS A 3 10.56 10.62 -5.37
C LYS A 3 9.12 10.13 -5.24
N ALA A 4 8.34 10.76 -4.39
CA ALA A 4 6.94 10.37 -4.22
C ALA A 4 6.15 10.56 -5.51
N ASN A 5 6.37 11.68 -6.20
CA ASN A 5 5.72 11.94 -7.48
C ASN A 5 6.16 10.93 -8.55
N ASN A 6 7.43 10.56 -8.56
CA ASN A 6 7.94 9.58 -9.52
C ASN A 6 7.34 8.21 -9.30
N VAL A 7 7.16 7.79 -8.06
CA VAL A 7 6.53 6.51 -7.75
C VAL A 7 5.06 6.53 -8.16
N GLN A 8 4.36 7.64 -7.93
CA GLN A 8 2.96 7.77 -8.34
C GLN A 8 2.83 7.72 -9.87
N VAL A 9 3.69 8.39 -10.61
CA VAL A 9 3.68 8.34 -12.08
C VAL A 9 3.94 6.92 -12.56
N TRP A 10 4.90 6.24 -11.95
CA TRP A 10 5.20 4.84 -12.28
C TRP A 10 3.98 3.93 -12.04
N LEU A 11 3.30 4.12 -10.91
CA LEU A 11 2.10 3.34 -10.60
C LEU A 11 1.00 3.60 -11.63
N ASP A 12 0.79 4.87 -11.98
CA ASP A 12 -0.27 5.25 -12.94
C ASP A 12 -0.03 4.64 -14.31
N LYS A 13 1.21 4.48 -14.72
CA LYS A 13 1.54 3.85 -16.00
C LYS A 13 1.21 2.36 -16.01
N ASN A 14 1.33 1.69 -14.89
CA ASN A 14 1.18 0.25 -14.80
C ASN A 14 -0.20 -0.17 -14.31
N PHE A 15 -0.92 0.72 -13.63
CA PHE A 15 -2.24 0.46 -13.03
C PHE A 15 -3.13 1.67 -13.26
N ALA A 16 -3.51 1.88 -14.52
CA ALA A 16 -4.11 3.14 -14.98
C ALA A 16 -5.40 3.56 -14.27
N GLN A 17 -6.13 2.61 -13.68
CA GLN A 17 -7.37 2.91 -12.98
C GLN A 17 -7.30 2.64 -11.49
N ALA A 18 -6.10 2.38 -10.99
CA ALA A 18 -5.91 2.11 -9.56
C ALA A 18 -6.13 3.37 -8.73
N ASN A 19 -6.46 3.18 -7.46
CA ASN A 19 -6.48 4.28 -6.51
C ASN A 19 -5.08 4.88 -6.41
N ARG A 20 -5.02 6.16 -6.05
CA ARG A 20 -3.74 6.80 -5.79
C ARG A 20 -3.05 6.13 -4.60
N LEU A 21 -1.72 6.24 -4.57
CA LEU A 21 -0.96 5.80 -3.40
C LEU A 21 -1.51 6.45 -2.13
N PRO A 22 -1.61 5.70 -1.03
CA PRO A 22 -2.00 6.29 0.24
C PRO A 22 -1.07 7.45 0.62
N ASP A 23 -1.65 8.53 1.11
CA ASP A 23 -0.89 9.66 1.64
C ASP A 23 -0.64 9.40 3.12
N LEU A 24 0.59 9.06 3.45
CA LEU A 24 1.01 8.75 4.82
C LEU A 24 1.97 9.81 5.37
N GLU A 25 2.00 11.00 4.77
CA GLU A 25 2.90 12.07 5.19
C GLU A 25 2.63 12.53 6.63
N SER A 26 1.37 12.52 7.06
CA SER A 26 1.04 12.88 8.45
C SER A 26 1.66 11.93 9.46
N ALA A 27 1.98 10.71 9.04
CA ALA A 27 2.69 9.73 9.88
C ALA A 27 4.20 9.69 9.58
N GLY A 28 4.68 10.56 8.70
CA GLY A 28 6.10 10.69 8.38
C GLY A 28 6.60 9.79 7.27
N PHE A 29 5.74 9.06 6.58
CA PHE A 29 6.14 8.10 5.56
C PHE A 29 5.92 8.66 4.16
N LYS A 30 6.88 8.37 3.27
CA LYS A 30 6.82 8.73 1.85
C LYS A 30 7.18 7.54 0.98
N PRO A 31 6.53 7.39 -0.19
CA PRO A 31 6.92 6.33 -1.10
C PRO A 31 8.29 6.62 -1.69
N VAL A 32 9.18 5.62 -1.67
CA VAL A 32 10.56 5.79 -2.13
C VAL A 32 10.94 4.85 -3.27
N SER A 33 10.23 3.74 -3.45
CA SER A 33 10.51 2.80 -4.55
C SER A 33 9.30 1.95 -4.85
N GLY A 34 9.26 1.40 -6.06
CA GLY A 34 8.21 0.50 -6.49
C GLY A 34 8.79 -0.67 -7.27
N ARG A 35 8.14 -1.82 -7.20
CA ARG A 35 8.54 -3.02 -7.89
C ARG A 35 7.30 -3.70 -8.49
N LEU A 36 7.39 -4.05 -9.78
CA LEU A 36 6.37 -4.87 -10.42
C LEU A 36 6.64 -6.34 -10.19
N THR A 37 5.57 -7.10 -10.08
CA THR A 37 5.62 -8.55 -10.09
C THR A 37 4.46 -9.06 -10.93
N THR A 38 4.54 -10.31 -11.38
CA THR A 38 3.51 -10.92 -12.20
C THR A 38 2.79 -11.99 -11.40
N THR A 39 1.45 -11.96 -11.44
CA THR A 39 0.62 -13.00 -10.86
C THR A 39 -0.17 -13.68 -11.96
N GLU A 40 -0.82 -14.79 -11.63
CA GLU A 40 -1.68 -15.50 -12.60
C GLU A 40 -2.83 -14.61 -13.08
N GLN A 41 -3.24 -13.63 -12.31
CA GLN A 41 -4.34 -12.73 -12.65
C GLN A 41 -3.87 -11.40 -13.25
N GLY A 42 -2.56 -11.22 -13.44
CA GLY A 42 -2.01 -10.02 -14.03
C GLY A 42 -0.92 -9.38 -13.19
N ALA A 43 -0.58 -8.14 -13.50
CA ALA A 43 0.48 -7.43 -12.81
C ALA A 43 0.07 -7.05 -11.38
N ALA A 44 1.04 -7.14 -10.47
CA ALA A 44 0.93 -6.64 -9.11
C ALA A 44 2.14 -5.77 -8.82
N ALA A 45 2.09 -5.00 -7.75
CA ALA A 45 3.20 -4.13 -7.38
C ALA A 45 3.35 -4.04 -5.87
N MET A 46 4.58 -3.77 -5.45
CA MET A 46 4.90 -3.42 -4.08
C MET A 46 5.57 -2.05 -4.09
N VAL A 47 5.12 -1.17 -3.21
CA VAL A 47 5.73 0.15 -3.03
C VAL A 47 6.25 0.23 -1.61
N VAL A 48 7.51 0.62 -1.46
CA VAL A 48 8.12 0.81 -0.14
C VAL A 48 7.96 2.26 0.27
N TYR A 49 7.42 2.46 1.45
CA TYR A 49 7.35 3.75 2.14
C TYR A 49 8.45 3.79 3.20
N LYS A 50 9.03 4.94 3.40
CA LYS A 50 10.10 5.12 4.40
C LYS A 50 9.90 6.43 5.13
N ASP A 51 10.22 6.44 6.43
CA ASP A 51 10.23 7.67 7.21
C ASP A 51 11.66 8.20 7.38
N SER A 52 11.79 9.32 8.09
CA SER A 52 13.09 9.97 8.29
C SER A 52 14.07 9.15 9.14
N GLU A 53 13.56 8.17 9.90
CA GLU A 53 14.39 7.30 10.72
C GLU A 53 14.68 5.96 10.06
N GLY A 54 14.29 5.81 8.78
CA GLY A 54 14.57 4.59 8.04
C GLY A 54 13.57 3.47 8.29
N ARG A 55 12.49 3.71 9.03
CA ARG A 55 11.44 2.71 9.19
C ARG A 55 10.67 2.58 7.90
N THR A 56 10.21 1.38 7.59
CA THR A 56 9.55 1.09 6.32
C THR A 56 8.17 0.48 6.51
N LEU A 57 7.31 0.76 5.54
CA LEU A 57 6.04 0.06 5.34
C LEU A 57 6.00 -0.40 3.90
N SER A 58 5.31 -1.51 3.66
CA SER A 58 5.12 -2.03 2.29
C SER A 58 3.66 -1.86 1.91
N PHE A 59 3.43 -1.21 0.77
CA PHE A 59 2.12 -1.11 0.17
C PHE A 59 2.04 -2.06 -1.00
N PHE A 60 0.96 -2.81 -1.08
CA PHE A 60 0.73 -3.78 -2.15
C PHE A 60 -0.52 -3.43 -2.94
N ILE A 61 -0.43 -3.59 -4.26
CA ILE A 61 -1.59 -3.56 -5.14
C ILE A 61 -1.55 -4.83 -5.98
N ARG A 62 -2.70 -5.50 -6.09
CA ARG A 62 -2.80 -6.71 -6.88
C ARG A 62 -4.20 -6.83 -7.49
N PRO A 63 -4.34 -7.50 -8.64
CA PRO A 63 -5.65 -7.74 -9.22
C PRO A 63 -6.45 -8.66 -8.32
N PRO A 64 -7.79 -8.64 -8.44
CA PRO A 64 -8.61 -9.62 -7.73
C PRO A 64 -8.27 -11.02 -8.24
N GLY A 65 -8.40 -12.01 -7.37
CA GLY A 65 -8.18 -13.40 -7.76
C GLY A 65 -9.31 -13.94 -8.63
N GLU A 66 -9.35 -15.25 -8.77
CA GLU A 66 -10.42 -15.93 -9.48
C GLU A 66 -11.78 -15.49 -8.95
N ALA A 67 -12.77 -15.47 -9.80
CA ALA A 67 -14.11 -15.01 -9.48
C ALA A 67 -14.18 -13.52 -9.10
N ASN A 68 -13.18 -12.75 -9.49
CA ASN A 68 -13.18 -11.29 -9.28
C ASN A 68 -13.38 -10.91 -7.81
N HIS A 69 -12.68 -11.60 -6.92
CA HIS A 69 -12.87 -11.47 -5.49
C HIS A 69 -12.14 -10.24 -4.93
N LEU A 70 -12.91 -9.21 -4.56
CA LEU A 70 -12.39 -8.01 -3.93
C LEU A 70 -12.51 -8.11 -2.41
N LEU A 71 -11.45 -7.69 -1.71
CA LEU A 71 -11.40 -7.80 -0.25
C LEU A 71 -12.27 -6.73 0.43
N PRO A 72 -13.03 -7.08 1.46
CA PRO A 72 -13.59 -6.05 2.33
C PRO A 72 -12.48 -5.37 3.13
N ARG A 73 -12.74 -4.17 3.62
CA ARG A 73 -11.78 -3.49 4.48
C ARG A 73 -11.59 -4.28 5.79
N GLY A 74 -10.34 -4.50 6.16
CA GLY A 74 -10.05 -5.23 7.38
C GLY A 74 -8.58 -5.18 7.73
N SER A 75 -8.22 -5.91 8.77
CA SER A 75 -6.81 -6.06 9.16
C SER A 75 -6.56 -7.48 9.63
N ARG A 76 -5.31 -7.90 9.50
CA ARG A 76 -4.87 -9.21 9.93
C ARG A 76 -3.49 -9.12 10.53
N ARG A 77 -3.31 -9.73 11.69
CA ARG A 77 -2.01 -9.80 12.34
C ARG A 77 -1.44 -11.20 12.16
N ASP A 78 -0.15 -11.27 11.82
CA ASP A 78 0.59 -12.51 11.71
C ASP A 78 1.95 -12.31 12.39
N GLY A 79 2.07 -12.81 13.62
CA GLY A 79 3.28 -12.59 14.41
C GLY A 79 3.50 -11.12 14.70
N GLU A 80 4.64 -10.61 14.30
CA GLU A 80 5.03 -9.21 14.54
C GLU A 80 4.56 -8.27 13.44
N LEU A 81 3.96 -8.79 12.36
CA LEU A 81 3.48 -7.98 11.25
C LEU A 81 1.97 -7.86 11.28
N GLN A 82 1.50 -6.74 10.77
CA GLN A 82 0.07 -6.51 10.57
C GLN A 82 -0.16 -5.96 9.16
N ALA A 83 -1.16 -6.53 8.50
CA ALA A 83 -1.63 -6.05 7.20
C ALA A 83 -2.98 -5.37 7.40
N ASP A 84 -3.11 -4.17 6.85
CA ASP A 84 -4.38 -3.49 6.73
C ASP A 84 -4.75 -3.50 5.25
N TYR A 85 -5.93 -4.01 4.90
CA TYR A 85 -6.30 -4.25 3.51
C TYR A 85 -7.66 -3.68 3.18
N TRP A 86 -7.85 -3.39 1.89
CA TRP A 86 -9.10 -2.88 1.33
C TRP A 86 -9.13 -3.13 -0.17
N SER A 87 -10.21 -2.74 -0.82
CA SER A 87 -10.30 -2.80 -2.27
C SER A 87 -10.88 -1.51 -2.82
N GLY A 88 -10.61 -1.23 -4.07
CA GLY A 88 -11.15 -0.08 -4.79
C GLY A 88 -10.68 -0.08 -6.23
N SER A 89 -11.49 0.45 -7.12
CA SER A 89 -11.17 0.57 -8.55
C SER A 89 -10.77 -0.74 -9.22
N GLY A 90 -11.28 -1.87 -8.70
CA GLY A 90 -11.02 -3.18 -9.28
C GLY A 90 -9.75 -3.87 -8.79
N TYR A 91 -9.09 -3.34 -7.77
CA TYR A 91 -7.87 -3.90 -7.21
C TYR A 91 -8.01 -4.15 -5.72
N ASN A 92 -7.19 -5.08 -5.22
CA ASN A 92 -6.99 -5.29 -3.79
C ASN A 92 -5.71 -4.59 -3.36
N TYR A 93 -5.75 -3.96 -2.20
CA TYR A 93 -4.63 -3.20 -1.64
C TYR A 93 -4.32 -3.68 -0.23
N ALA A 94 -3.07 -3.53 0.19
CA ALA A 94 -2.69 -3.79 1.58
C ALA A 94 -1.50 -2.92 1.96
N VAL A 95 -1.45 -2.52 3.23
CA VAL A 95 -0.25 -1.93 3.84
C VAL A 95 0.20 -2.86 4.95
N VAL A 96 1.47 -3.24 4.91
CA VAL A 96 2.04 -4.20 5.86
C VAL A 96 3.20 -3.51 6.60
N GLY A 97 3.20 -3.66 7.91
CA GLY A 97 4.27 -3.16 8.75
C GLY A 97 4.22 -3.77 10.15
N PRO A 98 5.15 -3.37 11.03
CA PRO A 98 5.19 -3.91 12.41
C PRO A 98 3.89 -3.63 13.15
N ALA A 99 3.37 -4.66 13.83
CA ALA A 99 2.08 -4.55 14.50
C ALA A 99 2.10 -3.58 15.69
N ASP A 100 3.21 -3.56 16.41
CA ASP A 100 3.30 -2.82 17.68
C ASP A 100 4.15 -1.55 17.60
N ASP A 101 4.58 -1.16 16.41
CA ASP A 101 5.37 0.06 16.23
C ASP A 101 4.46 1.30 16.19
N PRO A 102 4.70 2.31 17.04
CA PRO A 102 3.87 3.52 17.05
C PRO A 102 3.81 4.25 15.71
N ALA A 103 4.91 4.29 14.95
CA ALA A 103 4.92 4.94 13.65
C ALA A 103 4.03 4.21 12.65
N ALA A 104 4.09 2.86 12.65
CA ALA A 104 3.22 2.06 11.80
C ALA A 104 1.75 2.22 12.20
N GLN A 105 1.46 2.31 13.49
CA GLN A 105 0.09 2.55 13.96
C GLN A 105 -0.43 3.90 13.52
N ALA A 106 0.41 4.94 13.55
CA ALA A 106 0.03 6.26 13.06
C ALA A 106 -0.30 6.22 11.56
N ALA A 107 0.47 5.47 10.77
CA ALA A 107 0.20 5.28 9.35
C ALA A 107 -1.14 4.56 9.13
N ARG A 108 -1.45 3.55 9.93
CA ARG A 108 -2.72 2.83 9.83
C ARG A 108 -3.91 3.76 10.12
N LEU A 109 -3.77 4.65 11.09
CA LEU A 109 -4.81 5.63 11.36
C LEU A 109 -4.99 6.59 10.18
N ALA A 110 -3.91 6.98 9.53
CA ALA A 110 -3.98 7.84 8.35
C ALA A 110 -4.72 7.16 7.19
N LEU A 111 -4.58 5.84 7.04
CA LEU A 111 -5.30 5.08 6.02
C LEU A 111 -6.82 5.12 6.21
N LYS A 112 -7.29 5.31 7.42
CA LYS A 112 -8.72 5.29 7.75
C LYS A 112 -9.39 6.65 7.58
N GLN A 113 -8.62 7.69 7.29
CA GLN A 113 -9.15 9.03 7.12
C GLN A 113 -9.82 9.16 5.75
N PRO A 114 -11.00 9.78 5.68
CA PRO A 114 -11.60 10.05 4.38
C PRO A 114 -10.72 11.02 3.60
N ILE A 115 -10.68 10.81 2.31
CA ILE A 115 -9.92 11.65 1.41
C ILE A 115 -10.79 12.79 0.92
#